data_31915af7c4a4356e6e89917830a6d780
#
_entry.id   31915af7c4a4356e6e89917830a6d780
#
_cell.length_a   1.000
_cell.length_b   1.000
_cell.length_c   1.000
_cell.angle_alpha   90.00
_cell.angle_beta   90.00
_cell.angle_gamma   90.00
#
_symmetry.space_group_name_H-M   'P 1'
#
loop_
_entity.id
_entity.type
_entity.pdbx_description
1 polymer ?
#
loop_
_entity_poly.entity_id
_entity_poly.type
_entity_poly.pdbx_seq_one_letter_code
_entity_poly.pdbx_strand_id
1 'polypeptide(L)'
;MENKNNISKLTKILFVALAMGMILISPYQLCNVAAADKYYGYQKKTKSVKTKITASKKKVRIKKKYRGTRTTKNVQSKWSDSYKYTYGDAKKIHIKTVITTQKTYHGYFITTKRNIKTTTTENKINFVRNQKKVSFNGRIPSNVQKQLNSEKIQIVINPKLKHNGIFSLKDKKISIKYNSDYVLLHEIGHFVNYKNGDAAHSSEFYNIYLKERSNNDYYEKLDLGKYERTTPAEYFAGAYRDYYFSKDSRNRLKKYCPNTYNFITKYHFI
;
A
#
# COMPACT_ATOMS: atom_id res chain seq x y z
N MET A 1 -45.81 22.68 -20.07
CA MET A 1 -44.59 23.31 -19.47
C MET A 1 -44.15 22.63 -18.19
N GLU A 2 -44.04 21.31 -18.18
CA GLU A 2 -43.79 20.53 -16.92
C GLU A 2 -42.68 19.48 -17.00
N ASN A 3 -41.65 19.71 -17.82
CA ASN A 3 -40.65 18.64 -18.00
C ASN A 3 -39.16 19.07 -17.82
N LYS A 4 -38.92 20.32 -17.39
CA LYS A 4 -37.54 20.80 -17.17
C LYS A 4 -36.98 20.61 -15.73
N ASN A 5 -37.87 20.41 -14.75
CA ASN A 5 -37.45 20.31 -13.34
C ASN A 5 -37.07 18.89 -12.90
N ASN A 6 -37.48 17.86 -13.63
CA ASN A 6 -37.17 16.47 -13.27
C ASN A 6 -35.78 16.01 -13.72
N ILE A 7 -35.26 16.59 -14.80
CA ILE A 7 -33.88 16.25 -15.28
C ILE A 7 -32.83 16.79 -14.33
N SER A 8 -33.04 17.95 -13.69
CA SER A 8 -32.09 18.52 -12.74
C SER A 8 -32.03 17.75 -11.41
N LYS A 9 -33.11 17.10 -11.01
CA LYS A 9 -33.15 16.27 -9.81
C LYS A 9 -32.49 14.90 -10.04
N LEU A 10 -32.71 14.29 -11.19
CA LEU A 10 -32.03 13.01 -11.55
C LEU A 10 -30.54 13.20 -11.72
N THR A 11 -30.09 14.30 -12.35
CA THR A 11 -28.65 14.59 -12.51
C THR A 11 -27.97 14.82 -11.16
N LYS A 12 -28.67 15.48 -10.21
CA LYS A 12 -28.12 15.69 -8.86
C LYS A 12 -28.06 14.40 -8.02
N ILE A 13 -29.02 13.49 -8.19
CA ILE A 13 -29.02 12.18 -7.52
C ILE A 13 -27.93 11.29 -8.14
N LEU A 14 -27.73 11.35 -9.45
CA LEU A 14 -26.67 10.60 -10.13
C LEU A 14 -25.27 11.08 -9.72
N PHE A 15 -25.06 12.40 -9.55
CA PHE A 15 -23.78 12.95 -9.08
C PHE A 15 -23.50 12.63 -7.60
N VAL A 16 -24.53 12.53 -6.74
CA VAL A 16 -24.35 12.11 -5.35
C VAL A 16 -24.08 10.61 -5.26
N ALA A 17 -24.70 9.80 -6.12
CA ALA A 17 -24.42 8.35 -6.20
C ALA A 17 -23.02 8.06 -6.75
N LEU A 18 -22.53 8.84 -7.75
CA LEU A 18 -21.15 8.69 -8.24
C LEU A 18 -20.11 9.15 -7.20
N ALA A 19 -20.43 10.16 -6.38
CA ALA A 19 -19.52 10.62 -5.32
C ALA A 19 -19.46 9.66 -4.12
N MET A 20 -20.49 8.84 -3.89
CA MET A 20 -20.47 7.76 -2.89
C MET A 20 -19.92 6.44 -3.43
N GLY A 21 -19.93 6.22 -4.75
CA GLY A 21 -19.46 4.99 -5.39
C GLY A 21 -17.95 4.89 -5.61
N MET A 22 -17.20 5.99 -5.43
CA MET A 22 -15.73 5.96 -5.63
C MET A 22 -14.94 5.89 -4.32
N ILE A 23 -15.46 5.25 -3.28
CA ILE A 23 -14.61 4.58 -2.30
C ILE A 23 -14.52 3.10 -2.72
N LEU A 24 -14.21 2.86 -3.95
CA LEU A 24 -13.52 1.65 -4.33
C LEU A 24 -12.06 1.84 -3.87
N ILE A 25 -11.82 1.59 -2.58
CA ILE A 25 -10.51 1.10 -2.17
C ILE A 25 -10.24 -0.03 -3.15
N SER A 26 -9.29 0.18 -4.05
CA SER A 26 -8.91 -0.84 -5.02
C SER A 26 -8.85 -2.17 -4.26
N PRO A 27 -9.56 -3.22 -4.66
CA PRO A 27 -9.48 -4.52 -3.98
C PRO A 27 -8.03 -5.04 -3.92
N TYR A 28 -7.14 -4.48 -4.73
CA TYR A 28 -5.71 -4.75 -4.75
C TYR A 28 -4.94 -4.16 -3.57
N GLN A 29 -5.37 -3.02 -2.99
CA GLN A 29 -4.75 -2.47 -1.79
C GLN A 29 -5.14 -3.23 -0.52
N LEU A 30 -6.35 -3.81 -0.50
CA LEU A 30 -6.79 -4.70 0.58
C LEU A 30 -6.13 -6.09 0.49
N CYS A 31 -5.83 -6.60 -0.71
CA CYS A 31 -5.17 -7.88 -0.88
C CYS A 31 -3.74 -7.89 -0.32
N ASN A 32 -2.98 -6.82 -0.47
CA ASN A 32 -1.61 -6.77 0.08
C ASN A 32 -1.60 -6.67 1.61
N VAL A 33 -2.59 -6.00 2.18
CA VAL A 33 -2.74 -5.89 3.63
C VAL A 33 -3.32 -7.19 4.22
N ALA A 34 -4.28 -7.82 3.54
CA ALA A 34 -4.85 -9.11 3.94
C ALA A 34 -3.84 -10.27 3.79
N ALA A 35 -2.93 -10.21 2.81
CA ALA A 35 -1.85 -11.18 2.69
C ALA A 35 -0.85 -11.08 3.85
N ALA A 36 -0.59 -9.87 4.36
CA ALA A 36 0.25 -9.65 5.52
C ALA A 36 -0.36 -10.22 6.81
N ASP A 37 -1.68 -10.14 6.97
CA ASP A 37 -2.40 -10.71 8.13
C ASP A 37 -2.28 -12.24 8.21
N LYS A 38 -2.15 -12.89 7.07
CA LYS A 38 -2.15 -14.35 6.97
C LYS A 38 -0.89 -14.97 7.54
N TYR A 39 0.19 -14.18 7.68
CA TYR A 39 1.50 -14.77 7.86
C TYR A 39 2.14 -14.59 9.24
N TYR A 40 2.08 -13.47 9.95
CA TYR A 40 2.86 -13.33 11.20
C TYR A 40 2.46 -12.17 12.10
N GLY A 41 1.22 -11.85 12.16
CA GLY A 41 0.75 -10.79 13.01
C GLY A 41 -0.72 -10.46 12.75
N TYR A 42 -1.17 -9.41 13.36
CA TYR A 42 -2.52 -8.91 13.14
C TYR A 42 -2.49 -7.43 12.81
N GLN A 43 -3.47 -6.99 12.05
CA GLN A 43 -3.66 -5.58 11.78
C GLN A 43 -4.32 -4.89 12.96
N LYS A 44 -3.63 -3.91 13.54
CA LYS A 44 -4.24 -3.00 14.50
C LYS A 44 -4.76 -1.77 13.78
N LYS A 45 -6.08 -1.66 13.66
CA LYS A 45 -6.74 -0.49 13.08
C LYS A 45 -6.97 0.56 14.16
N THR A 46 -6.53 1.78 13.90
CA THR A 46 -6.79 2.93 14.77
C THR A 46 -7.36 4.09 13.96
N LYS A 47 -8.33 4.78 14.56
CA LYS A 47 -8.95 5.96 13.96
C LYS A 47 -8.82 7.12 14.94
N SER A 48 -8.30 8.23 14.47
CA SER A 48 -8.29 9.47 15.21
C SER A 48 -8.99 10.58 14.43
N VAL A 49 -9.71 11.43 15.14
CA VAL A 49 -10.41 12.58 14.55
C VAL A 49 -10.01 13.82 15.32
N LYS A 50 -9.44 14.79 14.60
CA LYS A 50 -9.10 16.11 15.16
C LYS A 50 -9.93 17.17 14.46
N THR A 51 -10.53 18.08 15.22
CA THR A 51 -11.28 19.21 14.69
C THR A 51 -10.65 20.51 15.13
N LYS A 52 -10.39 21.40 14.16
CA LYS A 52 -9.96 22.77 14.41
C LYS A 52 -11.03 23.72 13.90
N ILE A 53 -11.42 24.68 14.74
CA ILE A 53 -12.38 25.72 14.37
C ILE A 53 -11.66 27.06 14.46
N THR A 54 -11.80 27.86 13.38
CA THR A 54 -11.30 29.24 13.36
C THR A 54 -12.47 30.14 12.98
N ALA A 55 -12.70 31.15 13.80
CA ALA A 55 -13.74 32.14 13.58
C ALA A 55 -13.14 33.53 13.35
N SER A 56 -13.71 34.29 12.44
CA SER A 56 -13.35 35.68 12.23
C SER A 56 -14.61 36.53 12.02
N LYS A 57 -14.55 37.79 12.43
CA LYS A 57 -15.61 38.76 12.26
C LYS A 57 -15.02 40.04 11.67
N LYS A 58 -15.60 40.52 10.59
CA LYS A 58 -15.21 41.80 9.94
C LYS A 58 -16.45 42.66 9.78
N LYS A 59 -16.37 43.96 10.13
CA LYS A 59 -17.41 44.95 9.93
C LYS A 59 -16.88 46.00 8.96
N VAL A 60 -17.65 46.26 7.90
CA VAL A 60 -17.27 47.22 6.85
C VAL A 60 -18.39 48.24 6.69
N ARG A 61 -18.07 49.53 6.65
CA ARG A 61 -18.98 50.60 6.34
C ARG A 61 -19.17 50.70 4.81
N ILE A 62 -20.40 50.88 4.37
CA ILE A 62 -20.76 51.00 2.94
C ILE A 62 -21.51 52.32 2.71
N LYS A 63 -21.48 52.79 1.45
CA LYS A 63 -22.14 54.04 1.08
C LYS A 63 -23.68 53.92 1.05
N LYS A 64 -24.20 52.78 0.66
CA LYS A 64 -25.66 52.51 0.55
C LYS A 64 -26.23 52.08 1.90
N LYS A 65 -27.30 52.77 2.36
CA LYS A 65 -28.03 52.41 3.58
C LYS A 65 -29.02 51.30 3.30
N TYR A 66 -28.94 50.22 4.07
CA TYR A 66 -29.95 49.15 4.06
C TYR A 66 -31.10 49.52 5.04
N ARG A 67 -32.33 49.45 4.55
CA ARG A 67 -33.53 49.53 5.40
C ARG A 67 -33.80 48.16 5.98
N GLY A 68 -33.80 48.03 7.32
CA GLY A 68 -33.94 46.75 8.02
C GLY A 68 -32.65 45.93 8.05
N THR A 69 -32.78 44.68 8.49
CA THR A 69 -31.66 43.74 8.59
C THR A 69 -31.84 42.59 7.62
N ARG A 70 -30.84 42.33 6.81
CA ARG A 70 -30.78 41.17 5.89
C ARG A 70 -29.57 40.31 6.22
N THR A 71 -29.79 39.02 6.34
CA THR A 71 -28.70 38.05 6.55
C THR A 71 -28.63 37.07 5.39
N THR A 72 -27.42 36.83 4.87
CA THR A 72 -27.12 35.79 3.90
C THR A 72 -26.12 34.82 4.47
N LYS A 73 -26.30 33.55 4.17
CA LYS A 73 -25.39 32.47 4.59
C LYS A 73 -24.92 31.69 3.38
N ASN A 74 -23.63 31.52 3.27
CA ASN A 74 -22.99 30.64 2.28
C ASN A 74 -22.17 29.58 2.98
N VAL A 75 -22.26 28.32 2.54
CA VAL A 75 -21.53 27.21 3.05
C VAL A 75 -20.78 26.54 1.89
N GLN A 76 -19.48 26.47 2.03
CA GLN A 76 -18.60 25.77 1.09
C GLN A 76 -17.90 24.63 1.81
N SER A 77 -17.74 23.50 1.15
CA SER A 77 -16.98 22.39 1.65
C SER A 77 -15.95 21.92 0.62
N LYS A 78 -14.77 21.59 1.11
CA LYS A 78 -13.72 20.95 0.32
C LYS A 78 -13.09 19.83 1.13
N TRP A 79 -12.57 18.84 0.47
CA TRP A 79 -11.84 17.74 1.10
C TRP A 79 -10.58 17.41 0.31
N SER A 80 -9.65 16.78 0.97
CA SER A 80 -8.46 16.19 0.38
C SER A 80 -8.13 14.88 1.10
N ASP A 81 -7.65 13.92 0.34
CA ASP A 81 -7.16 12.64 0.84
C ASP A 81 -5.67 12.53 0.57
N SER A 82 -4.94 11.99 1.52
CA SER A 82 -3.56 11.58 1.35
C SER A 82 -3.35 10.18 1.90
N TYR A 83 -2.48 9.42 1.24
CA TYR A 83 -2.18 8.04 1.56
C TYR A 83 -0.68 7.89 1.73
N LYS A 84 -0.27 7.20 2.78
CA LYS A 84 1.10 6.77 2.97
C LYS A 84 1.10 5.28 3.28
N TYR A 85 1.86 4.54 2.48
CA TYR A 85 2.03 3.11 2.64
C TYR A 85 3.49 2.85 2.95
N THR A 86 3.71 2.04 3.96
CA THR A 86 4.97 1.39 4.24
C THR A 86 4.66 -0.08 4.39
N TYR A 87 5.61 -0.95 4.15
CA TYR A 87 5.37 -2.39 4.19
C TYR A 87 4.63 -2.82 5.47
N GLY A 88 3.40 -3.32 5.30
CA GLY A 88 2.52 -3.76 6.38
C GLY A 88 1.79 -2.65 7.15
N ASP A 89 2.13 -1.38 6.93
CA ASP A 89 1.49 -0.25 7.56
C ASP A 89 0.84 0.65 6.51
N ALA A 90 -0.37 1.10 6.80
CA ALA A 90 -1.08 2.04 5.95
C ALA A 90 -1.63 3.21 6.77
N LYS A 91 -1.53 4.40 6.21
CA LYS A 91 -2.07 5.63 6.81
C LYS A 91 -2.88 6.38 5.77
N LYS A 92 -4.18 6.53 6.02
CA LYS A 92 -5.07 7.40 5.24
C LYS A 92 -5.42 8.63 6.07
N ILE A 93 -5.21 9.81 5.51
CA ILE A 93 -5.61 11.07 6.12
C ILE A 93 -6.68 11.68 5.22
N HIS A 94 -7.87 11.88 5.79
CA HIS A 94 -8.97 12.60 5.15
C HIS A 94 -9.15 13.96 5.85
N ILE A 95 -9.02 15.04 5.10
CA ILE A 95 -9.21 16.41 5.60
C ILE A 95 -10.46 16.99 4.95
N LYS A 96 -11.47 17.29 5.77
CA LYS A 96 -12.69 17.99 5.34
C LYS A 96 -12.68 19.38 5.95
N THR A 97 -12.78 20.41 5.09
CA THR A 97 -12.89 21.81 5.50
C THR A 97 -14.24 22.33 5.11
N VAL A 98 -15.00 22.81 6.09
CA VAL A 98 -16.29 23.49 5.88
C VAL A 98 -16.12 24.96 6.22
N ILE A 99 -16.41 25.83 5.27
CA ILE A 99 -16.35 27.28 5.41
C ILE A 99 -17.78 27.81 5.43
N THR A 100 -18.21 28.37 6.54
CA THR A 100 -19.50 29.06 6.64
C THR A 100 -19.24 30.55 6.68
N THR A 101 -19.78 31.28 5.71
CA THR A 101 -19.73 32.73 5.65
C THR A 101 -21.14 33.28 5.82
N GLN A 102 -21.34 34.06 6.86
CA GLN A 102 -22.58 34.77 7.12
C GLN A 102 -22.36 36.28 6.96
N LYS A 103 -23.11 36.93 6.12
CA LYS A 103 -23.10 38.39 5.96
C LYS A 103 -24.40 38.96 6.47
N THR A 104 -24.32 39.93 7.39
CA THR A 104 -25.47 40.67 7.92
C THR A 104 -25.34 42.12 7.45
N TYR A 105 -26.37 42.60 6.77
CA TYR A 105 -26.49 43.94 6.26
C TYR A 105 -27.44 44.71 7.18
N HIS A 106 -26.96 45.79 7.76
CA HIS A 106 -27.78 46.63 8.64
C HIS A 106 -27.28 48.08 8.59
N GLY A 107 -28.17 49.01 8.29
CA GLY A 107 -27.83 50.41 8.15
C GLY A 107 -26.69 50.61 7.13
N TYR A 108 -25.64 51.28 7.50
CA TYR A 108 -24.45 51.51 6.66
C TYR A 108 -23.38 50.45 6.85
N PHE A 109 -23.70 49.29 7.39
CA PHE A 109 -22.69 48.29 7.72
C PHE A 109 -22.99 46.91 7.16
N ILE A 110 -21.96 46.23 6.71
CA ILE A 110 -21.94 44.81 6.44
C ILE A 110 -21.05 44.14 7.49
N THR A 111 -21.63 43.25 8.28
CA THR A 111 -20.88 42.40 9.21
C THR A 111 -20.72 41.01 8.58
N THR A 112 -19.49 40.61 8.34
CA THR A 112 -19.15 39.26 7.83
C THR A 112 -18.60 38.44 8.97
N LYS A 113 -19.27 37.31 9.28
CA LYS A 113 -18.78 36.28 10.18
C LYS A 113 -18.34 35.08 9.34
N ARG A 114 -17.13 34.61 9.53
CA ARG A 114 -16.58 33.46 8.82
C ARG A 114 -16.11 32.43 9.82
N ASN A 115 -16.69 31.22 9.74
CA ASN A 115 -16.30 30.06 10.53
C ASN A 115 -15.69 29.04 9.58
N ILE A 116 -14.48 28.56 9.90
CA ILE A 116 -13.78 27.51 9.19
C ILE A 116 -13.65 26.35 10.14
N LYS A 117 -14.34 25.24 9.83
CA LYS A 117 -14.24 23.97 10.56
C LYS A 117 -13.43 23.00 9.72
N THR A 118 -12.21 22.66 10.18
CA THR A 118 -11.39 21.64 9.54
C THR A 118 -11.41 20.39 10.40
N THR A 119 -11.87 19.27 9.82
CA THR A 119 -11.88 17.97 10.46
C THR A 119 -10.85 17.09 9.74
N THR A 120 -9.85 16.63 10.48
CA THR A 120 -8.85 15.68 10.02
C THR A 120 -9.17 14.31 10.60
N THR A 121 -9.46 13.36 9.73
CA THR A 121 -9.65 11.95 10.10
C THR A 121 -8.44 11.18 9.66
N GLU A 122 -7.74 10.56 10.59
CA GLU A 122 -6.59 9.71 10.34
C GLU A 122 -6.97 8.27 10.64
N ASN A 123 -6.93 7.41 9.63
CA ASN A 123 -7.05 5.98 9.76
C ASN A 123 -5.66 5.37 9.59
N LYS A 124 -5.20 4.66 10.60
CA LYS A 124 -3.95 3.90 10.57
C LYS A 124 -4.25 2.43 10.65
N ILE A 125 -3.54 1.67 9.84
CA ILE A 125 -3.46 0.23 9.93
C ILE A 125 -2.01 -0.07 10.24
N ASN A 126 -1.74 -0.55 11.44
CA ASN A 126 -0.40 -0.97 11.84
C ASN A 126 -0.38 -2.49 11.87
N PHE A 127 0.59 -3.07 11.21
CA PHE A 127 0.83 -4.50 11.30
C PHE A 127 1.58 -4.80 12.60
N VAL A 128 0.88 -5.41 13.57
CA VAL A 128 1.48 -5.86 14.82
C VAL A 128 2.11 -7.21 14.60
N ARG A 129 3.43 -7.24 14.62
CA ARG A 129 4.24 -8.43 14.35
C ARG A 129 4.24 -9.34 15.57
N ASN A 130 3.98 -10.62 15.34
CA ASN A 130 4.19 -11.62 16.37
C ASN A 130 5.68 -11.96 16.44
N GLN A 131 6.29 -11.73 17.58
CA GLN A 131 7.71 -12.07 17.83
C GLN A 131 7.93 -13.58 18.12
N LYS A 132 6.93 -14.43 17.92
CA LYS A 132 7.11 -15.87 18.16
C LYS A 132 8.13 -16.44 17.16
N LYS A 133 9.01 -17.29 17.68
CA LYS A 133 9.95 -18.10 16.88
C LYS A 133 9.23 -18.65 15.66
N VAL A 134 9.76 -18.34 14.48
CA VAL A 134 9.23 -18.84 13.22
C VAL A 134 9.47 -20.34 13.18
N SER A 135 8.40 -21.08 13.09
CA SER A 135 8.49 -22.44 12.59
C SER A 135 8.47 -22.35 11.06
N PHE A 136 9.60 -22.53 10.43
CA PHE A 136 9.74 -22.58 8.97
C PHE A 136 9.29 -23.93 8.40
N ASN A 137 8.64 -24.74 9.21
CA ASN A 137 8.30 -26.11 8.89
C ASN A 137 7.27 -26.15 7.74
N GLY A 138 7.70 -26.72 6.62
CA GLY A 138 6.87 -27.11 5.50
C GLY A 138 6.88 -26.20 4.27
N ARG A 139 7.54 -25.04 4.31
CA ARG A 139 7.62 -24.14 3.14
C ARG A 139 8.98 -24.05 2.50
N ILE A 140 10.04 -24.34 3.25
CA ILE A 140 11.36 -24.48 2.68
C ILE A 140 11.50 -25.92 2.23
N PRO A 141 11.85 -26.19 0.97
CA PRO A 141 12.12 -27.55 0.50
C PRO A 141 13.14 -28.23 1.40
N SER A 142 12.90 -29.49 1.74
CA SER A 142 13.72 -30.24 2.71
C SER A 142 15.20 -30.34 2.33
N ASN A 143 15.50 -30.40 1.03
CA ASN A 143 16.85 -30.37 0.51
C ASN A 143 17.53 -29.00 0.72
N VAL A 144 16.80 -27.89 0.50
CA VAL A 144 17.31 -26.53 0.77
C VAL A 144 17.58 -26.36 2.27
N GLN A 145 16.68 -26.87 3.12
CA GLN A 145 16.88 -26.81 4.57
C GLN A 145 18.13 -27.61 5.02
N LYS A 146 18.35 -28.80 4.42
CA LYS A 146 19.55 -29.56 4.66
C LYS A 146 20.81 -28.78 4.26
N GLN A 147 20.79 -28.08 3.13
CA GLN A 147 21.91 -27.27 2.68
C GLN A 147 22.15 -26.03 3.56
N LEU A 148 21.10 -25.33 3.97
CA LEU A 148 21.22 -24.22 4.93
C LEU A 148 21.91 -24.70 6.22
N ASN A 149 21.53 -25.87 6.72
CA ASN A 149 22.11 -26.47 7.91
C ASN A 149 23.57 -26.88 7.70
N SER A 150 23.89 -27.55 6.57
CA SER A 150 25.28 -27.99 6.26
C SER A 150 26.21 -26.80 6.08
N GLU A 151 25.76 -25.70 5.51
CA GLU A 151 26.51 -24.44 5.36
C GLU A 151 26.53 -23.61 6.66
N LYS A 152 25.82 -24.07 7.69
CA LYS A 152 25.64 -23.34 8.97
C LYS A 152 25.08 -21.95 8.80
N ILE A 153 24.15 -21.77 7.83
CA ILE A 153 23.47 -20.50 7.61
C ILE A 153 22.48 -20.24 8.76
N GLN A 154 22.69 -19.16 9.47
CA GLN A 154 21.82 -18.74 10.56
C GLN A 154 20.69 -17.89 10.02
N ILE A 155 19.46 -18.13 10.47
CA ILE A 155 18.30 -17.27 10.16
C ILE A 155 17.95 -16.47 11.41
N VAL A 156 18.03 -15.15 11.30
CA VAL A 156 17.82 -14.23 12.43
C VAL A 156 16.80 -13.16 12.11
N ILE A 157 16.02 -12.79 13.11
CA ILE A 157 15.11 -11.62 13.01
C ILE A 157 15.85 -10.43 13.60
N ASN A 158 16.07 -9.41 12.76
CA ASN A 158 16.71 -8.17 13.18
C ASN A 158 15.81 -6.97 12.85
N PRO A 159 15.01 -6.48 13.82
CA PRO A 159 14.10 -5.34 13.59
C PRO A 159 14.78 -4.03 13.19
N LYS A 160 16.12 -3.93 13.43
CA LYS A 160 16.92 -2.74 13.10
C LYS A 160 17.44 -2.74 11.65
N LEU A 161 17.18 -3.79 10.87
CA LEU A 161 17.59 -3.80 9.46
C LEU A 161 17.04 -2.61 8.70
N LYS A 162 17.89 -2.01 7.86
CA LYS A 162 17.48 -0.96 6.93
C LYS A 162 16.56 -1.50 5.83
N HIS A 163 16.84 -2.71 5.37
CA HIS A 163 16.08 -3.45 4.36
C HIS A 163 15.15 -4.48 5.01
N ASN A 164 14.24 -5.07 4.24
CA ASN A 164 13.31 -6.08 4.76
C ASN A 164 14.01 -7.39 5.05
N GLY A 165 15.01 -7.76 4.22
CA GLY A 165 15.84 -8.92 4.38
C GLY A 165 17.23 -8.70 3.80
N ILE A 166 18.14 -9.58 4.10
CA ILE A 166 19.48 -9.67 3.51
C ILE A 166 20.06 -11.07 3.72
N PHE A 167 20.53 -11.66 2.64
CA PHE A 167 21.41 -12.84 2.67
C PHE A 167 22.86 -12.39 2.63
N SER A 168 23.67 -12.79 3.59
CA SER A 168 25.11 -12.54 3.66
C SER A 168 25.87 -13.85 3.71
N LEU A 169 26.54 -14.19 2.62
CA LEU A 169 27.42 -15.35 2.55
C LEU A 169 28.60 -15.21 3.50
N LYS A 170 29.19 -14.02 3.55
CA LYS A 170 30.33 -13.70 4.43
C LYS A 170 30.00 -14.00 5.89
N ASP A 171 28.82 -13.58 6.32
CA ASP A 171 28.37 -13.75 7.71
C ASP A 171 27.65 -15.08 7.94
N LYS A 172 27.49 -15.89 6.90
CA LYS A 172 26.70 -17.13 6.93
C LYS A 172 25.32 -16.91 7.55
N LYS A 173 24.62 -15.90 7.09
CA LYS A 173 23.39 -15.43 7.73
C LYS A 173 22.33 -14.95 6.73
N ILE A 174 21.09 -15.31 7.01
CA ILE A 174 19.90 -14.66 6.48
C ILE A 174 19.32 -13.82 7.61
N SER A 175 19.27 -12.52 7.43
CA SER A 175 18.64 -11.60 8.38
C SER A 175 17.34 -11.07 7.78
N ILE A 176 16.23 -11.18 8.51
CA ILE A 176 14.94 -10.63 8.10
C ILE A 176 14.48 -9.63 9.15
N LYS A 177 13.91 -8.51 8.72
CA LYS A 177 13.51 -7.42 9.62
C LYS A 177 12.37 -7.84 10.56
N TYR A 178 11.51 -8.69 10.10
CA TYR A 178 10.36 -9.22 10.81
C TYR A 178 10.09 -10.64 10.33
N ASN A 179 9.32 -11.37 11.11
CA ASN A 179 8.95 -12.73 10.82
C ASN A 179 8.01 -12.83 9.62
N SER A 180 8.53 -13.05 8.43
CA SER A 180 7.79 -13.12 7.18
C SER A 180 8.37 -14.20 6.29
N ASP A 181 7.57 -15.25 5.98
CA ASP A 181 7.95 -16.27 5.00
C ASP A 181 8.20 -15.65 3.62
N TYR A 182 7.45 -14.60 3.29
CA TYR A 182 7.59 -13.92 2.02
C TYR A 182 8.99 -13.33 1.85
N VAL A 183 9.48 -12.62 2.87
CA VAL A 183 10.85 -12.08 2.88
C VAL A 183 11.87 -13.20 2.98
N LEU A 184 11.64 -14.16 3.87
CA LEU A 184 12.58 -15.28 4.06
C LEU A 184 12.79 -16.09 2.78
N LEU A 185 11.71 -16.42 2.06
CA LEU A 185 11.82 -17.17 0.80
C LEU A 185 12.56 -16.39 -0.28
N HIS A 186 12.46 -15.05 -0.29
CA HIS A 186 13.27 -14.22 -1.17
C HIS A 186 14.77 -14.34 -0.84
N GLU A 187 15.13 -14.20 0.44
CA GLU A 187 16.53 -14.32 0.87
C GLU A 187 17.07 -15.75 0.68
N ILE A 188 16.22 -16.76 0.84
CA ILE A 188 16.57 -18.14 0.48
C ILE A 188 16.79 -18.26 -1.02
N GLY A 189 16.05 -17.54 -1.85
CA GLY A 189 16.28 -17.46 -3.29
C GLY A 189 17.70 -17.00 -3.62
N HIS A 190 18.23 -16.00 -2.92
CA HIS A 190 19.62 -15.59 -3.07
C HIS A 190 20.62 -16.68 -2.64
N PHE A 191 20.35 -17.37 -1.53
CA PHE A 191 21.16 -18.50 -1.11
C PHE A 191 21.18 -19.62 -2.17
N VAL A 192 20.00 -19.93 -2.70
CA VAL A 192 19.83 -20.94 -3.73
C VAL A 192 20.54 -20.55 -5.02
N ASN A 193 20.42 -19.32 -5.47
CA ASN A 193 21.16 -18.76 -6.61
C ASN A 193 22.68 -18.99 -6.43
N TYR A 194 23.20 -18.60 -5.26
CA TYR A 194 24.61 -18.80 -4.92
C TYR A 194 25.03 -20.27 -4.98
N LYS A 195 24.27 -21.18 -4.36
CA LYS A 195 24.59 -22.61 -4.32
C LYS A 195 24.61 -23.27 -5.71
N ASN A 196 23.96 -22.67 -6.69
CA ASN A 196 23.92 -23.15 -8.07
C ASN A 196 24.88 -22.36 -8.99
N GLY A 197 25.99 -21.90 -8.44
CA GLY A 197 27.03 -21.25 -9.20
C GLY A 197 26.58 -19.94 -9.82
N ASP A 198 25.72 -19.17 -9.09
CA ASP A 198 25.15 -17.91 -9.56
C ASP A 198 24.27 -18.08 -10.80
N ALA A 199 23.32 -19.00 -10.69
CA ALA A 199 22.39 -19.37 -11.77
C ALA A 199 21.66 -18.17 -12.40
N ALA A 200 21.44 -17.11 -11.62
CA ALA A 200 20.80 -15.87 -12.09
C ALA A 200 21.63 -15.15 -13.17
N HIS A 201 22.94 -15.32 -13.17
CA HIS A 201 23.85 -14.74 -14.18
C HIS A 201 24.24 -15.74 -15.28
N SER A 202 23.68 -16.96 -15.29
CA SER A 202 23.80 -17.85 -16.45
C SER A 202 23.22 -17.21 -17.70
N SER A 203 23.79 -17.50 -18.86
CA SER A 203 23.28 -16.98 -20.14
C SER A 203 21.82 -17.35 -20.36
N GLU A 204 21.40 -18.56 -19.96
CA GLU A 204 20.01 -19.01 -20.05
C GLU A 204 19.09 -18.10 -19.23
N PHE A 205 19.37 -17.90 -17.94
CA PHE A 205 18.50 -17.10 -17.08
C PHE A 205 18.54 -15.62 -17.41
N TYR A 206 19.69 -15.10 -17.78
CA TYR A 206 19.82 -13.71 -18.18
C TYR A 206 18.92 -13.36 -19.37
N ASN A 207 18.85 -14.23 -20.37
CA ASN A 207 17.96 -14.07 -21.52
C ASN A 207 16.46 -14.14 -21.09
N ILE A 208 16.13 -15.05 -20.19
CA ILE A 208 14.79 -15.14 -19.60
C ILE A 208 14.44 -13.85 -18.86
N TYR A 209 15.34 -13.37 -18.00
CA TYR A 209 15.20 -12.12 -17.26
C TYR A 209 14.93 -10.94 -18.18
N LEU A 210 15.72 -10.75 -19.23
CA LEU A 210 15.52 -9.64 -20.18
C LEU A 210 14.14 -9.71 -20.85
N LYS A 211 13.67 -10.91 -21.18
CA LYS A 211 12.40 -11.14 -21.86
C LYS A 211 11.19 -10.94 -20.95
N GLU A 212 11.25 -11.40 -19.71
CA GLU A 212 10.07 -11.50 -18.83
C GLU A 212 10.02 -10.44 -17.72
N ARG A 213 11.15 -9.75 -17.40
CA ARG A 213 11.19 -8.72 -16.33
C ARG A 213 10.25 -7.54 -16.55
N SER A 214 9.80 -7.30 -17.79
CA SER A 214 8.89 -6.21 -18.14
C SER A 214 7.43 -6.61 -18.19
N ASN A 215 7.09 -7.85 -17.79
CA ASN A 215 5.69 -8.28 -17.77
C ASN A 215 4.90 -7.51 -16.69
N ASN A 216 4.26 -6.43 -17.11
CA ASN A 216 3.51 -5.54 -16.23
C ASN A 216 2.33 -6.26 -15.56
N ASP A 217 1.64 -7.15 -16.25
CA ASP A 217 0.49 -7.89 -15.69
C ASP A 217 0.87 -8.73 -14.46
N TYR A 218 2.10 -9.24 -14.44
CA TYR A 218 2.62 -9.97 -13.30
C TYR A 218 2.97 -9.04 -12.14
N TYR A 219 3.62 -7.91 -12.44
CA TYR A 219 4.18 -7.01 -11.43
C TYR A 219 3.22 -5.93 -10.94
N GLU A 220 2.27 -5.48 -11.76
CA GLU A 220 1.25 -4.52 -11.31
C GLU A 220 0.35 -5.07 -10.20
N LYS A 221 0.19 -6.39 -10.16
CA LYS A 221 -0.58 -7.10 -9.12
C LYS A 221 0.21 -7.39 -7.85
N LEU A 222 1.52 -7.17 -7.88
CA LEU A 222 2.44 -7.37 -6.75
C LEU A 222 3.21 -6.07 -6.54
N ASP A 223 2.82 -5.27 -5.55
CA ASP A 223 3.39 -3.94 -5.19
C ASP A 223 4.93 -3.93 -4.97
N LEU A 224 5.59 -5.09 -5.05
CA LEU A 224 7.02 -5.29 -4.83
C LEU A 224 7.84 -5.47 -6.11
N GLY A 225 7.20 -5.59 -7.26
CA GLY A 225 7.85 -5.97 -8.52
C GLY A 225 8.89 -5.00 -9.09
N LYS A 226 8.92 -3.74 -8.67
CA LYS A 226 9.91 -2.79 -9.17
C LYS A 226 11.33 -3.13 -8.74
N TYR A 227 11.52 -3.48 -7.48
CA TYR A 227 12.83 -3.84 -6.93
C TYR A 227 13.37 -5.13 -7.54
N GLU A 228 12.54 -6.15 -7.64
CA GLU A 228 12.91 -7.46 -8.17
C GLU A 228 13.28 -7.43 -9.66
N ARG A 229 12.86 -6.40 -10.40
CA ARG A 229 13.24 -6.20 -11.81
C ARG A 229 14.59 -5.51 -12.01
N THR A 230 15.25 -5.07 -10.96
CA THR A 230 16.47 -4.27 -11.06
C THR A 230 17.68 -5.08 -11.48
N THR A 231 17.80 -6.32 -11.05
CA THR A 231 18.92 -7.21 -11.39
C THR A 231 18.43 -8.64 -11.60
N PRO A 232 19.18 -9.47 -12.36
CA PRO A 232 18.86 -10.89 -12.51
C PRO A 232 18.80 -11.65 -11.19
N ALA A 233 19.65 -11.31 -10.22
CA ALA A 233 19.69 -11.95 -8.91
C ALA A 233 18.44 -11.66 -8.08
N GLU A 234 17.96 -10.39 -8.09
CA GLU A 234 16.71 -10.00 -7.42
C GLU A 234 15.49 -10.64 -8.09
N TYR A 235 15.53 -10.72 -9.42
CA TYR A 235 14.47 -11.35 -10.20
C TYR A 235 14.39 -12.85 -9.91
N PHE A 236 15.53 -13.53 -9.84
CA PHE A 236 15.61 -14.94 -9.47
C PHE A 236 15.07 -15.17 -8.05
N ALA A 237 15.50 -14.37 -7.09
CA ALA A 237 15.07 -14.48 -5.70
C ALA A 237 13.56 -14.24 -5.55
N GLY A 238 13.01 -13.26 -6.26
CA GLY A 238 11.57 -13.00 -6.32
C GLY A 238 10.79 -14.16 -6.95
N ALA A 239 11.28 -14.69 -8.06
CA ALA A 239 10.67 -15.84 -8.73
C ALA A 239 10.70 -17.11 -7.87
N TYR A 240 11.83 -17.37 -7.20
CA TYR A 240 11.97 -18.47 -6.25
C TYR A 240 10.96 -18.36 -5.10
N ARG A 241 10.84 -17.18 -4.50
CA ARG A 241 9.82 -16.88 -3.50
C ARG A 241 8.42 -17.20 -4.04
N ASP A 242 8.04 -16.68 -5.19
CA ASP A 242 6.69 -16.82 -5.74
C ASP A 242 6.37 -18.28 -6.11
N TYR A 243 7.38 -19.05 -6.47
CA TYR A 243 7.23 -20.49 -6.70
C TYR A 243 6.87 -21.26 -5.42
N TYR A 244 7.47 -20.92 -4.29
CA TYR A 244 7.29 -21.67 -3.03
C TYR A 244 6.28 -21.06 -2.07
N PHE A 245 5.98 -19.78 -2.21
CA PHE A 245 5.18 -19.04 -1.24
C PHE A 245 3.72 -19.50 -1.16
N SER A 246 3.06 -19.71 -2.30
CA SER A 246 1.68 -20.19 -2.36
C SER A 246 1.35 -20.82 -3.71
N LYS A 247 0.26 -21.59 -3.76
CA LYS A 247 -0.27 -22.12 -5.02
C LYS A 247 -0.65 -20.98 -5.97
N ASP A 248 -1.23 -19.90 -5.45
CA ASP A 248 -1.66 -18.76 -6.26
C ASP A 248 -0.49 -17.97 -6.85
N SER A 249 0.57 -17.72 -6.06
CA SER A 249 1.78 -17.05 -6.57
C SER A 249 2.49 -17.91 -7.62
N ARG A 250 2.56 -19.22 -7.40
CA ARG A 250 3.10 -20.18 -8.36
C ARG A 250 2.33 -20.20 -9.67
N ASN A 251 1.00 -20.22 -9.59
CA ASN A 251 0.14 -20.20 -10.78
C ASN A 251 0.30 -18.89 -11.56
N ARG A 252 0.42 -17.75 -10.87
CA ARG A 252 0.72 -16.46 -11.51
C ARG A 252 2.08 -16.47 -12.19
N LEU A 253 3.13 -16.93 -11.51
CA LEU A 253 4.46 -17.07 -12.08
C LEU A 253 4.41 -17.92 -13.36
N LYS A 254 3.75 -19.11 -13.30
CA LYS A 254 3.59 -19.99 -14.45
C LYS A 254 2.83 -19.32 -15.60
N LYS A 255 1.77 -18.57 -15.31
CA LYS A 255 0.93 -17.94 -16.31
C LYS A 255 1.63 -16.77 -17.01
N TYR A 256 2.29 -15.91 -16.26
CA TYR A 256 2.81 -14.64 -16.79
C TYR A 256 4.32 -14.67 -17.10
N CYS A 257 5.07 -15.56 -16.46
CA CYS A 257 6.51 -15.72 -16.65
C CYS A 257 6.86 -17.21 -16.79
N PRO A 258 6.38 -17.88 -17.89
CA PRO A 258 6.49 -19.33 -18.04
C PRO A 258 7.92 -19.82 -18.19
N ASN A 259 8.81 -19.05 -18.81
CA ASN A 259 10.22 -19.44 -18.93
C ASN A 259 10.93 -19.37 -17.58
N THR A 260 10.66 -18.33 -16.80
CA THR A 260 11.14 -18.21 -15.40
C THR A 260 10.61 -19.34 -14.54
N TYR A 261 9.31 -19.64 -14.64
CA TYR A 261 8.72 -20.78 -13.93
C TYR A 261 9.43 -22.09 -14.27
N ASN A 262 9.63 -22.39 -15.55
CA ASN A 262 10.29 -23.60 -16.03
C ASN A 262 11.76 -23.63 -15.56
N PHE A 263 12.44 -22.49 -15.57
CA PHE A 263 13.81 -22.41 -15.07
C PHE A 263 13.87 -22.74 -13.58
N ILE A 264 13.04 -22.11 -12.75
CA ILE A 264 13.00 -22.40 -11.32
C ILE A 264 12.66 -23.86 -11.04
N THR A 265 11.78 -24.50 -11.83
CA THR A 265 11.46 -25.93 -11.65
C THR A 265 12.63 -26.87 -11.96
N LYS A 266 13.50 -26.53 -12.93
CA LYS A 266 14.69 -27.36 -13.21
C LYS A 266 15.69 -27.37 -12.05
N TYR A 267 15.77 -26.28 -11.32
CA TYR A 267 16.66 -26.11 -10.18
C TYR A 267 15.97 -26.46 -8.85
N HIS A 268 15.18 -27.56 -8.83
CA HIS A 268 14.83 -28.25 -7.59
C HIS A 268 16.10 -28.86 -7.02
N PHE A 269 16.79 -28.11 -6.32
CA PHE A 269 18.10 -28.25 -5.76
C PHE A 269 18.25 -29.50 -4.94
N ILE A 270 19.06 -30.23 -5.35
CA ILE A 270 20.23 -30.99 -5.04
C ILE A 270 20.32 -31.26 -3.55
#